data_83673cdba1974ad37c0a5435419527e0
#
_entry.id   83673cdba1974ad37c0a5435419527e0
#
_cell.length_a   1.000
_cell.length_b   1.000
_cell.length_c   1.000
_cell.angle_alpha   90.00
_cell.angle_beta   90.00
_cell.angle_gamma   90.00
#
_symmetry.space_group_name_H-M   'P 1'
#
loop_
_entity.id
_entity.type
_entity.pdbx_description
1 polymer ?
#
loop_
_entity_poly.entity_id
_entity_poly.type
_entity_poly.pdbx_seq_one_letter_code
_entity_poly.pdbx_strand_id
1 'polypeptide(L)'
;MTSSADSGPSSLVHFADIPPEFQPTPTHPIRVRSRLMPAGSRFARHTHAWAQVAYASRGVLRVATTGTTWMVPPSRAIWVPPHVTHEVVAVEDAFLRTLYITDSTVPAGLDTPRVVEVSNLLREVIAALDAPDISATREQLLGALALDELTRSEPLPLSVPMPNEKRLRALCEAVIADPTHGESLEYWASSVGASTRTIARLFRQELGVSFSQWRQQAILARAIPLLSQGRPLSHVALELGYQSQSAFSAMFRRAFGASPRAFIERGSEHRLKNDEHDEAEEDDEAAQDRADASNGFGR
;
A
#
# COMPACT_ATOMS: atom_id res chain seq x y z
N MET A 1 -33.97 -7.48 -31.72
CA MET A 1 -33.96 -7.93 -30.34
C MET A 1 -32.52 -8.31 -30.00
N THR A 2 -31.74 -7.36 -29.54
CA THR A 2 -30.34 -7.55 -29.10
C THR A 2 -30.31 -7.16 -27.64
N SER A 3 -30.17 -8.17 -26.79
CA SER A 3 -30.06 -8.03 -25.34
C SER A 3 -28.70 -7.36 -25.01
N SER A 4 -28.76 -6.13 -24.49
CA SER A 4 -27.65 -5.48 -23.82
C SER A 4 -27.41 -6.22 -22.50
N ALA A 5 -26.26 -6.84 -22.37
CA ALA A 5 -25.77 -7.34 -21.09
C ALA A 5 -25.38 -6.13 -20.25
N ASP A 6 -26.21 -5.83 -19.25
CA ASP A 6 -25.96 -4.90 -18.17
C ASP A 6 -24.88 -5.51 -17.27
N SER A 7 -23.63 -5.08 -17.45
CA SER A 7 -22.55 -5.35 -16.50
C SER A 7 -22.74 -4.40 -15.32
N GLY A 8 -23.54 -4.81 -14.35
CA GLY A 8 -23.71 -4.15 -13.07
C GLY A 8 -22.34 -3.97 -12.36
N PRO A 9 -22.20 -2.98 -11.47
CA PRO A 9 -20.95 -2.69 -10.79
C PRO A 9 -20.50 -3.93 -10.00
N SER A 10 -19.30 -4.40 -10.29
CA SER A 10 -18.63 -5.46 -9.53
C SER A 10 -18.75 -5.15 -8.04
N SER A 11 -19.43 -6.01 -7.29
CA SER A 11 -19.63 -5.82 -5.86
C SER A 11 -18.23 -5.83 -5.20
N LEU A 12 -17.83 -4.67 -4.67
CA LEU A 12 -16.56 -4.52 -3.98
C LEU A 12 -16.48 -5.54 -2.85
N VAL A 13 -15.46 -6.39 -2.88
CA VAL A 13 -15.24 -7.39 -1.82
C VAL A 13 -14.79 -6.65 -0.56
N HIS A 14 -15.58 -6.76 0.50
CA HIS A 14 -15.27 -6.25 1.82
C HIS A 14 -14.77 -7.41 2.67
N PHE A 15 -13.52 -7.32 3.13
CA PHE A 15 -13.01 -8.31 4.07
C PHE A 15 -13.49 -8.00 5.48
N ALA A 16 -13.93 -9.05 6.17
CA ALA A 16 -14.31 -9.00 7.57
C ALA A 16 -13.11 -8.89 8.51
N ASP A 17 -13.37 -8.92 9.81
CA ASP A 17 -12.37 -8.89 10.87
C ASP A 17 -11.30 -9.98 10.71
N ILE A 18 -10.15 -9.75 11.35
CA ILE A 18 -9.03 -10.71 11.37
C ILE A 18 -9.43 -11.91 12.20
N PRO A 19 -9.46 -13.13 11.62
CA PRO A 19 -9.82 -14.33 12.33
C PRO A 19 -8.90 -14.56 13.55
N PRO A 20 -9.42 -15.15 14.65
CA PRO A 20 -8.68 -15.35 15.89
C PRO A 20 -7.33 -16.06 15.73
N GLU A 21 -7.23 -17.02 14.82
CA GLU A 21 -6.01 -17.79 14.54
C GLU A 21 -4.85 -16.94 13.99
N PHE A 22 -5.15 -15.80 13.37
CA PHE A 22 -4.16 -14.84 12.87
C PHE A 22 -3.88 -13.69 13.83
N GLN A 23 -4.59 -13.63 14.97
CA GLN A 23 -4.32 -12.60 15.96
C GLN A 23 -3.06 -12.94 16.76
N PRO A 24 -2.09 -12.01 16.92
CA PRO A 24 -0.88 -12.30 17.66
C PRO A 24 -1.19 -12.43 19.17
N THR A 25 -0.47 -13.32 19.83
CA THR A 25 -0.61 -13.60 21.26
C THR A 25 0.77 -13.55 21.94
N PRO A 26 0.87 -13.52 23.27
CA PRO A 26 2.17 -13.58 23.95
C PRO A 26 2.98 -14.86 23.64
N THR A 27 2.32 -15.97 23.34
CA THR A 27 2.96 -17.24 22.94
C THR A 27 3.32 -17.30 21.46
N HIS A 28 2.62 -16.53 20.64
CA HIS A 28 2.83 -16.37 19.20
C HIS A 28 2.85 -14.89 18.85
N PRO A 29 3.96 -14.19 19.13
CA PRO A 29 4.04 -12.73 19.08
C PRO A 29 3.97 -12.17 17.66
N ILE A 30 4.18 -13.00 16.64
CA ILE A 30 4.05 -12.64 15.23
C ILE A 30 3.20 -13.69 14.54
N ARG A 31 2.22 -13.23 13.76
CA ARG A 31 1.39 -14.06 12.91
C ARG A 31 1.42 -13.51 11.49
N VAL A 32 1.48 -14.41 10.53
CA VAL A 32 1.40 -14.05 9.10
C VAL A 32 0.09 -14.57 8.54
N ARG A 33 -0.49 -13.80 7.65
CA ARG A 33 -1.65 -14.19 6.85
C ARG A 33 -1.46 -13.73 5.42
N SER A 34 -1.53 -14.68 4.51
CA SER A 34 -1.54 -14.43 3.06
C SER A 34 -2.95 -14.47 2.50
N ARG A 35 -3.20 -13.69 1.45
CA ARG A 35 -4.45 -13.73 0.69
C ARG A 35 -4.38 -13.01 -0.64
N LEU A 36 -5.22 -13.45 -1.56
CA LEU A 36 -5.55 -12.71 -2.77
C LEU A 36 -6.50 -11.54 -2.45
N MET A 37 -6.21 -10.39 -3.01
CA MET A 37 -7.07 -9.22 -2.97
C MET A 37 -7.37 -8.77 -4.39
N PRO A 38 -8.56 -9.03 -4.93
CA PRO A 38 -8.98 -8.48 -6.22
C PRO A 38 -8.96 -6.95 -6.21
N ALA A 39 -8.73 -6.35 -7.38
CA ALA A 39 -8.74 -4.89 -7.56
C ALA A 39 -10.04 -4.28 -6.98
N GLY A 40 -9.89 -3.20 -6.22
CA GLY A 40 -11.00 -2.52 -5.52
C GLY A 40 -11.45 -3.17 -4.22
N SER A 41 -11.03 -4.40 -3.90
CA SER A 41 -11.36 -5.02 -2.61
C SER A 41 -10.69 -4.26 -1.45
N ARG A 42 -11.29 -4.33 -0.26
CA ARG A 42 -10.82 -3.53 0.86
C ARG A 42 -11.09 -4.15 2.23
N PHE A 43 -10.19 -3.89 3.16
CA PHE A 43 -10.48 -3.87 4.59
C PHE A 43 -11.03 -2.50 4.94
N ALA A 44 -12.26 -2.44 5.42
CA ALA A 44 -12.86 -1.18 5.87
C ALA A 44 -12.03 -0.55 7.01
N ARG A 45 -12.28 0.72 7.28
CA ARG A 45 -11.60 1.44 8.37
C ARG A 45 -11.77 0.73 9.71
N HIS A 46 -10.67 0.31 10.30
CA HIS A 46 -10.61 -0.44 11.56
C HIS A 46 -9.38 -0.06 12.39
N THR A 47 -9.31 -0.57 13.61
CA THR A 47 -8.18 -0.44 14.52
C THR A 47 -7.99 -1.73 15.29
N HIS A 48 -6.77 -2.01 15.72
CA HIS A 48 -6.43 -3.18 16.52
C HIS A 48 -5.29 -2.86 17.51
N ALA A 49 -5.14 -3.69 18.53
CA ALA A 49 -4.19 -3.51 19.62
C ALA A 49 -2.76 -4.00 19.31
N TRP A 50 -2.50 -4.48 18.12
CA TRP A 50 -1.20 -4.96 17.64
C TRP A 50 -0.70 -4.13 16.47
N ALA A 51 0.59 -4.22 16.16
CA ALA A 51 1.16 -3.62 14.96
C ALA A 51 0.87 -4.49 13.73
N GLN A 52 0.86 -3.85 12.57
CA GLN A 52 0.64 -4.52 11.29
C GLN A 52 1.73 -4.11 10.29
N VAL A 53 2.24 -5.11 9.56
CA VAL A 53 3.02 -4.88 8.34
C VAL A 53 2.21 -5.40 7.17
N ALA A 54 1.77 -4.53 6.27
CA ALA A 54 1.10 -4.96 5.04
C ALA A 54 2.09 -4.90 3.87
N TYR A 55 2.40 -6.06 3.32
CA TYR A 55 3.30 -6.26 2.20
C TYR A 55 2.56 -6.97 1.07
N ALA A 56 2.61 -6.42 -0.15
CA ALA A 56 2.13 -7.10 -1.34
C ALA A 56 3.31 -7.60 -2.17
N SER A 57 3.38 -8.90 -2.44
CA SER A 57 4.39 -9.47 -3.35
C SER A 57 4.06 -9.11 -4.80
N ARG A 58 2.77 -8.99 -5.13
CA ARG A 58 2.21 -8.54 -6.40
C ARG A 58 1.12 -7.51 -6.16
N GLY A 59 0.96 -6.57 -7.07
CA GLY A 59 -0.06 -5.52 -6.99
C GLY A 59 0.33 -4.35 -6.09
N VAL A 60 -0.53 -3.34 -6.05
CA VAL A 60 -0.33 -2.09 -5.31
C VAL A 60 -1.45 -1.92 -4.28
N LEU A 61 -1.07 -1.62 -3.04
CA LEU A 61 -2.00 -1.29 -1.98
C LEU A 61 -2.07 0.22 -1.77
N ARG A 62 -3.27 0.70 -1.47
CA ARG A 62 -3.50 2.03 -0.89
C ARG A 62 -3.87 1.85 0.57
N VAL A 63 -3.08 2.42 1.46
CA VAL A 63 -3.38 2.41 2.89
C VAL A 63 -3.64 3.83 3.35
N ALA A 64 -4.75 4.04 4.06
CA ALA A 64 -5.17 5.36 4.52
C ALA A 64 -5.40 5.36 6.03
N THR A 65 -4.89 6.38 6.70
CA THR A 65 -5.19 6.71 8.11
C THR A 65 -5.95 8.02 8.19
N THR A 66 -6.15 8.55 9.39
CA THR A 66 -6.67 9.90 9.56
C THR A 66 -5.58 10.91 9.15
N GLY A 67 -5.75 11.55 8.01
CA GLY A 67 -4.86 12.62 7.53
C GLY A 67 -3.68 12.20 6.68
N THR A 68 -3.48 10.91 6.37
CA THR A 68 -2.41 10.50 5.44
C THR A 68 -2.80 9.26 4.65
N THR A 69 -2.40 9.23 3.40
CA THR A 69 -2.56 8.07 2.50
C THR A 69 -1.20 7.66 1.95
N TRP A 70 -0.96 6.38 1.86
CA TRP A 70 0.25 5.78 1.29
C TRP A 70 -0.11 4.92 0.09
N MET A 71 0.75 4.94 -0.93
CA MET A 71 0.76 3.96 -2.02
C MET A 71 1.92 3.01 -1.78
N VAL A 72 1.60 1.72 -1.66
CA VAL A 72 2.55 0.67 -1.31
C VAL A 72 2.71 -0.28 -2.50
N PRO A 73 3.76 -0.12 -3.30
CA PRO A 73 4.03 -0.98 -4.46
C PRO A 73 4.67 -2.30 -4.02
N PRO A 74 4.79 -3.28 -4.93
CA PRO A 74 5.59 -4.48 -4.69
C PRO A 74 7.00 -4.16 -4.19
N SER A 75 7.59 -5.04 -3.41
CA SER A 75 8.86 -4.85 -2.70
C SER A 75 8.87 -3.74 -1.63
N ARG A 76 7.69 -3.24 -1.27
CA ARG A 76 7.52 -2.27 -0.17
C ARG A 76 6.45 -2.77 0.77
N ALA A 77 6.60 -2.44 2.05
CA ALA A 77 5.60 -2.70 3.07
C ALA A 77 5.21 -1.42 3.78
N ILE A 78 4.00 -1.36 4.29
CA ILE A 78 3.61 -0.33 5.24
C ILE A 78 3.61 -0.89 6.65
N TRP A 79 4.31 -0.20 7.53
CA TRP A 79 4.20 -0.37 8.96
C TRP A 79 3.06 0.47 9.50
N VAL A 80 2.15 -0.15 10.24
CA VAL A 80 1.06 0.50 10.98
C VAL A 80 1.20 0.15 12.45
N PRO A 81 1.47 1.13 13.33
CA PRO A 81 1.58 0.89 14.77
C PRO A 81 0.27 0.42 15.40
N PRO A 82 0.31 -0.16 16.62
CA PRO A 82 -0.88 -0.47 17.39
C PRO A 82 -1.80 0.74 17.54
N HIS A 83 -3.10 0.51 17.64
CA HIS A 83 -4.14 1.52 17.88
C HIS A 83 -4.28 2.61 16.79
N VAL A 84 -3.60 2.48 15.65
CA VAL A 84 -3.77 3.39 14.52
C VAL A 84 -4.95 2.94 13.65
N THR A 85 -5.98 3.78 13.57
CA THR A 85 -7.13 3.53 12.68
C THR A 85 -6.71 3.66 11.22
N HIS A 86 -6.94 2.61 10.44
CA HIS A 86 -6.54 2.56 9.03
C HIS A 86 -7.52 1.78 8.15
N GLU A 87 -7.38 1.96 6.84
CA GLU A 87 -8.07 1.25 5.77
C GLU A 87 -7.01 0.73 4.79
N VAL A 88 -7.21 -0.47 4.26
CA VAL A 88 -6.36 -1.05 3.21
C VAL A 88 -7.20 -1.36 1.98
N VAL A 89 -6.77 -0.92 0.81
CA VAL A 89 -7.45 -1.11 -0.47
C VAL A 89 -6.46 -1.67 -1.49
N ALA A 90 -6.83 -2.71 -2.20
CA ALA A 90 -6.11 -3.18 -3.36
C ALA A 90 -6.41 -2.26 -4.56
N VAL A 91 -5.41 -1.57 -5.10
CA VAL A 91 -5.56 -0.69 -6.27
C VAL A 91 -5.65 -1.52 -7.55
N GLU A 92 -4.98 -2.63 -7.58
CA GLU A 92 -4.97 -3.68 -8.61
C GLU A 92 -4.97 -5.05 -7.92
N ASP A 93 -5.15 -6.13 -8.67
CA ASP A 93 -5.07 -7.48 -8.10
C ASP A 93 -3.75 -7.66 -7.36
N ALA A 94 -3.84 -7.99 -6.08
CA ALA A 94 -2.68 -8.04 -5.18
C ALA A 94 -2.64 -9.36 -4.42
N PHE A 95 -1.43 -9.89 -4.20
CA PHE A 95 -1.19 -10.93 -3.23
C PHE A 95 -0.61 -10.29 -1.97
N LEU A 96 -1.47 -10.20 -0.95
CA LEU A 96 -1.16 -9.52 0.31
C LEU A 96 -0.65 -10.52 1.33
N ARG A 97 0.54 -10.25 1.90
CA ARG A 97 1.04 -10.88 3.12
C ARG A 97 1.01 -9.86 4.26
N THR A 98 0.32 -10.21 5.32
CA THR A 98 0.21 -9.31 6.48
C THR A 98 0.86 -9.95 7.70
N LEU A 99 1.81 -9.26 8.32
CA LEU A 99 2.33 -9.63 9.63
C LEU A 99 1.54 -8.86 10.69
N TYR A 100 1.05 -9.57 11.68
CA TYR A 100 0.45 -9.03 12.90
C TYR A 100 1.42 -9.26 14.05
N ILE A 101 1.77 -8.19 14.78
CA ILE A 101 2.88 -8.19 15.73
C ILE A 101 2.37 -7.67 17.07
N THR A 102 2.51 -8.47 18.14
CA THR A 102 2.11 -8.08 19.50
C THR A 102 2.76 -6.75 19.90
N ASP A 103 1.98 -5.85 20.51
CA ASP A 103 2.44 -4.52 20.95
C ASP A 103 3.70 -4.59 21.82
N SER A 104 3.77 -5.57 22.72
CA SER A 104 4.92 -5.78 23.62
C SER A 104 6.24 -6.10 22.92
N THR A 105 6.21 -6.49 21.63
CA THR A 105 7.41 -6.80 20.82
C THR A 105 7.76 -5.70 19.83
N VAL A 106 6.96 -4.64 19.75
CA VAL A 106 7.22 -3.50 18.85
C VAL A 106 8.50 -2.77 19.27
N PRO A 107 9.49 -2.63 18.38
CA PRO A 107 10.70 -1.88 18.68
C PRO A 107 10.44 -0.40 18.90
N ALA A 108 11.25 0.24 19.74
CA ALA A 108 11.22 1.70 19.93
C ALA A 108 11.50 2.42 18.59
N GLY A 109 10.81 3.56 18.36
CA GLY A 109 10.96 4.37 17.15
C GLY A 109 10.07 3.94 15.98
N LEU A 110 9.19 2.94 16.19
CA LEU A 110 8.16 2.52 15.23
C LEU A 110 6.76 3.07 15.58
N ASP A 111 6.68 4.28 16.12
CA ASP A 111 5.44 4.86 16.66
C ASP A 111 4.52 5.49 15.61
N THR A 112 4.98 5.62 14.38
CA THR A 112 4.22 6.26 13.29
C THR A 112 4.13 5.36 12.06
N PRO A 113 2.99 5.41 11.32
CA PRO A 113 2.87 4.70 10.05
C PRO A 113 3.92 5.17 9.05
N ARG A 114 4.55 4.23 8.36
CA ARG A 114 5.58 4.51 7.35
C ARG A 114 5.73 3.38 6.34
N VAL A 115 6.05 3.74 5.11
CA VAL A 115 6.43 2.75 4.10
C VAL A 115 7.93 2.49 4.21
N VAL A 116 8.29 1.22 4.15
CA VAL A 116 9.68 0.73 4.23
C VAL A 116 10.00 -0.15 3.04
N GLU A 117 11.29 -0.30 2.75
CA GLU A 117 11.75 -1.27 1.76
C GLU A 117 11.72 -2.68 2.35
N VAL A 118 11.22 -3.64 1.57
CA VAL A 118 11.29 -5.06 1.90
C VAL A 118 12.56 -5.63 1.26
N SER A 119 13.58 -5.87 2.08
CA SER A 119 14.83 -6.50 1.61
C SER A 119 14.56 -7.93 1.14
N ASN A 120 15.49 -8.50 0.35
CA ASN A 120 15.39 -9.90 -0.04
C ASN A 120 15.33 -10.84 1.17
N LEU A 121 16.08 -10.50 2.23
CA LEU A 121 16.06 -11.30 3.48
C LEU A 121 14.69 -11.20 4.17
N LEU A 122 14.15 -9.98 4.33
CA LEU A 122 12.84 -9.79 4.97
C LEU A 122 11.74 -10.51 4.21
N ARG A 123 11.77 -10.50 2.88
CA ARG A 123 10.79 -11.21 2.06
C ARG A 123 10.81 -12.71 2.32
N GLU A 124 12.00 -13.35 2.29
CA GLU A 124 12.12 -14.80 2.54
C GLU A 124 11.74 -15.14 3.99
N VAL A 125 12.03 -14.26 4.93
CA VAL A 125 11.59 -14.40 6.33
C VAL A 125 10.07 -14.36 6.43
N ILE A 126 9.40 -13.43 5.74
CA ILE A 126 7.93 -13.35 5.71
C ILE A 126 7.34 -14.62 5.11
N ALA A 127 7.88 -15.11 3.99
CA ALA A 127 7.43 -16.34 3.36
C ALA A 127 7.63 -17.57 4.29
N ALA A 128 8.77 -17.65 4.98
CA ALA A 128 9.04 -18.74 5.92
C ALA A 128 8.17 -18.68 7.19
N LEU A 129 7.71 -17.49 7.61
CA LEU A 129 6.77 -17.32 8.72
C LEU A 129 5.34 -17.73 8.36
N ASP A 130 4.99 -17.75 7.06
CA ASP A 130 3.68 -18.14 6.54
C ASP A 130 3.51 -19.66 6.42
N ALA A 131 4.56 -20.44 6.64
CA ALA A 131 4.53 -21.88 6.56
C ALA A 131 3.56 -22.48 7.60
N PRO A 132 2.64 -23.40 7.20
CA PRO A 132 1.58 -23.92 8.07
C PRO A 132 2.09 -24.67 9.31
N ASP A 133 3.24 -25.34 9.21
CA ASP A 133 3.80 -26.20 10.26
C ASP A 133 5.06 -25.62 10.91
N ILE A 134 5.13 -24.29 11.04
CA ILE A 134 6.29 -23.64 11.64
C ILE A 134 6.40 -23.96 13.14
N SER A 135 7.57 -24.45 13.59
CA SER A 135 7.80 -24.67 15.02
C SER A 135 7.91 -23.36 15.79
N ALA A 136 7.46 -23.33 17.05
CA ALA A 136 7.49 -22.13 17.90
C ALA A 136 8.90 -21.51 18.00
N THR A 137 9.96 -22.33 18.08
CA THR A 137 11.35 -21.84 18.09
C THR A 137 11.72 -21.14 16.78
N ARG A 138 11.33 -21.71 15.63
CA ARG A 138 11.60 -21.11 14.32
C ARG A 138 10.80 -19.84 14.12
N GLU A 139 9.52 -19.80 14.52
CA GLU A 139 8.67 -18.60 14.50
C GLU A 139 9.32 -17.46 15.30
N GLN A 140 9.83 -17.73 16.50
CA GLN A 140 10.50 -16.73 17.32
C GLN A 140 11.79 -16.17 16.66
N LEU A 141 12.63 -17.04 16.10
CA LEU A 141 13.87 -16.61 15.44
C LEU A 141 13.60 -15.79 14.18
N LEU A 142 12.70 -16.25 13.34
CA LEU A 142 12.32 -15.52 12.12
C LEU A 142 11.59 -14.21 12.45
N GLY A 143 10.75 -14.22 13.49
CA GLY A 143 10.09 -13.01 13.97
C GLY A 143 11.06 -11.95 14.48
N ALA A 144 12.06 -12.34 15.26
CA ALA A 144 13.11 -11.45 15.73
C ALA A 144 13.92 -10.86 14.55
N LEU A 145 14.23 -11.67 13.55
CA LEU A 145 14.91 -11.24 12.33
C LEU A 145 14.04 -10.28 11.51
N ALA A 146 12.75 -10.55 11.36
CA ALA A 146 11.82 -9.64 10.67
C ALA A 146 11.77 -8.26 11.35
N LEU A 147 11.73 -8.22 12.68
CA LEU A 147 11.73 -6.97 13.44
C LEU A 147 13.04 -6.20 13.31
N ASP A 148 14.19 -6.88 13.30
CA ASP A 148 15.50 -6.25 13.04
C ASP A 148 15.55 -5.61 11.65
N GLU A 149 15.13 -6.33 10.62
CA GLU A 149 15.06 -5.83 9.24
C GLU A 149 14.13 -4.61 9.12
N LEU A 150 12.94 -4.66 9.72
CA LEU A 150 11.99 -3.54 9.73
C LEU A 150 12.54 -2.31 10.46
N THR A 151 13.28 -2.52 11.53
CA THR A 151 13.88 -1.43 12.32
C THR A 151 15.01 -0.74 11.56
N ARG A 152 15.80 -1.48 10.78
CA ARG A 152 16.91 -0.97 9.96
C ARG A 152 16.42 -0.29 8.67
N SER A 153 15.20 -0.56 8.24
CA SER A 153 14.66 -0.03 7.00
C SER A 153 14.40 1.47 7.10
N GLU A 154 14.92 2.24 6.15
CA GLU A 154 14.65 3.67 6.07
C GLU A 154 13.23 3.96 5.54
N PRO A 155 12.53 4.95 6.12
CA PRO A 155 11.22 5.37 5.62
C PRO A 155 11.30 5.91 4.19
N LEU A 156 10.35 5.50 3.35
CA LEU A 156 10.24 5.98 1.97
C LEU A 156 9.19 7.10 1.86
N PRO A 157 9.40 8.12 1.02
CA PRO A 157 8.49 9.26 0.87
C PRO A 157 7.26 8.91 0.01
N LEU A 158 6.54 7.85 0.39
CA LEU A 158 5.35 7.35 -0.30
C LEU A 158 4.04 7.78 0.37
N SER A 159 4.09 8.83 1.19
CA SER A 159 2.94 9.39 1.87
C SER A 159 2.37 10.60 1.13
N VAL A 160 1.05 10.70 1.09
CA VAL A 160 0.33 11.89 0.62
C VAL A 160 -0.51 12.41 1.79
N PRO A 161 -0.04 13.44 2.51
CA PRO A 161 -0.80 14.02 3.61
C PRO A 161 -2.12 14.62 3.11
N MET A 162 -3.22 14.38 3.82
CA MET A 162 -4.54 14.89 3.49
C MET A 162 -5.02 15.87 4.58
N PRO A 163 -5.44 17.08 4.20
CA PRO A 163 -5.84 18.11 5.15
C PRO A 163 -7.22 17.81 5.74
N ASN A 164 -7.51 18.44 6.89
CA ASN A 164 -8.82 18.39 7.53
C ASN A 164 -9.74 19.54 7.08
N GLU A 165 -9.18 20.69 6.70
CA GLU A 165 -9.97 21.82 6.20
C GLU A 165 -10.66 21.44 4.89
N LYS A 166 -11.98 21.65 4.86
CA LYS A 166 -12.88 21.10 3.81
C LYS A 166 -12.50 21.54 2.39
N ARG A 167 -12.17 22.82 2.19
CA ARG A 167 -11.83 23.37 0.85
C ARG A 167 -10.45 22.87 0.41
N LEU A 168 -9.49 22.83 1.33
CA LEU A 168 -8.16 22.33 1.03
C LEU A 168 -8.22 20.82 0.71
N ARG A 169 -9.03 20.06 1.44
CA ARG A 169 -9.28 18.64 1.16
C ARG A 169 -9.88 18.43 -0.23
N ALA A 170 -10.92 19.19 -0.59
CA ALA A 170 -11.54 19.11 -1.92
C ALA A 170 -10.54 19.43 -3.04
N LEU A 171 -9.67 20.44 -2.83
CA LEU A 171 -8.57 20.74 -3.75
C LEU A 171 -7.60 19.57 -3.88
N CYS A 172 -7.16 19.00 -2.76
CA CYS A 172 -6.23 17.86 -2.77
C CYS A 172 -6.84 16.63 -3.48
N GLU A 173 -8.10 16.32 -3.22
CA GLU A 173 -8.82 15.23 -3.88
C GLU A 173 -8.93 15.46 -5.40
N ALA A 174 -9.23 16.70 -5.83
CA ALA A 174 -9.29 17.06 -7.25
C ALA A 174 -7.92 16.92 -7.94
N VAL A 175 -6.83 17.36 -7.30
CA VAL A 175 -5.46 17.21 -7.83
C VAL A 175 -5.05 15.74 -7.93
N ILE A 176 -5.44 14.90 -6.96
CA ILE A 176 -5.16 13.46 -7.00
C ILE A 176 -5.93 12.80 -8.14
N ALA A 177 -7.19 13.20 -8.35
CA ALA A 177 -8.03 12.66 -9.42
C ALA A 177 -7.49 13.01 -10.81
N ASP A 178 -7.03 14.25 -11.00
CA ASP A 178 -6.44 14.70 -12.27
C ASP A 178 -5.25 15.64 -12.03
N PRO A 179 -4.02 15.10 -11.92
CA PRO A 179 -2.83 15.91 -11.70
C PRO A 179 -2.37 16.69 -12.94
N THR A 180 -2.97 16.44 -14.12
CA THR A 180 -2.60 17.10 -15.40
C THR A 180 -3.26 18.47 -15.54
N HIS A 181 -4.45 18.65 -14.96
CA HIS A 181 -5.13 19.93 -14.96
C HIS A 181 -4.48 20.91 -13.98
N GLY A 182 -4.03 22.02 -14.53
CA GLY A 182 -3.59 23.17 -13.74
C GLY A 182 -2.27 22.96 -12.99
N GLU A 183 -1.17 23.32 -13.62
CA GLU A 183 0.14 23.36 -12.94
C GLU A 183 0.19 24.44 -11.85
N SER A 184 -0.69 25.45 -11.90
CA SER A 184 -0.64 26.60 -11.02
C SER A 184 -1.58 26.49 -9.83
N LEU A 185 -1.12 27.01 -8.70
CA LEU A 185 -1.93 27.12 -7.49
C LEU A 185 -3.14 28.05 -7.70
N GLU A 186 -3.06 29.02 -8.62
CA GLU A 186 -4.14 29.94 -8.99
C GLU A 186 -5.36 29.18 -9.52
N TYR A 187 -5.11 28.26 -10.46
CA TYR A 187 -6.19 27.43 -11.02
C TYR A 187 -6.93 26.67 -9.92
N TRP A 188 -6.18 25.93 -9.10
CA TRP A 188 -6.77 25.11 -8.05
C TRP A 188 -7.41 25.92 -6.92
N ALA A 189 -6.85 27.05 -6.55
CA ALA A 189 -7.44 27.93 -5.55
C ALA A 189 -8.79 28.51 -6.03
N SER A 190 -8.88 28.91 -7.30
CA SER A 190 -10.12 29.42 -7.88
C SER A 190 -11.22 28.35 -7.93
N SER A 191 -10.89 27.10 -8.22
CA SER A 191 -11.87 25.98 -8.29
C SER A 191 -12.56 25.72 -6.95
N VAL A 192 -11.91 26.05 -5.82
CA VAL A 192 -12.49 25.91 -4.47
C VAL A 192 -12.92 27.24 -3.84
N GLY A 193 -13.01 28.31 -4.66
CA GLY A 193 -13.46 29.64 -4.22
C GLY A 193 -12.53 30.30 -3.19
N ALA A 194 -11.21 30.10 -3.31
CA ALA A 194 -10.23 30.67 -2.40
C ALA A 194 -9.14 31.42 -3.14
N SER A 195 -8.44 32.35 -2.46
CA SER A 195 -7.24 32.99 -3.02
C SER A 195 -6.03 32.05 -2.89
N THR A 196 -5.04 32.20 -3.80
CA THR A 196 -3.75 31.52 -3.72
C THR A 196 -3.05 31.72 -2.38
N ARG A 197 -3.12 32.94 -1.82
CA ARG A 197 -2.56 33.25 -0.51
C ARG A 197 -3.22 32.42 0.60
N THR A 198 -4.55 32.25 0.54
CA THR A 198 -5.30 31.45 1.52
C THR A 198 -4.89 29.99 1.42
N ILE A 199 -4.87 29.42 0.23
CA ILE A 199 -4.51 28.02 0.01
C ILE A 199 -3.05 27.76 0.38
N ALA A 200 -2.11 28.61 -0.04
CA ALA A 200 -0.70 28.47 0.34
C ALA A 200 -0.48 28.50 1.87
N ARG A 201 -1.23 29.34 2.58
CA ARG A 201 -1.21 29.39 4.04
C ARG A 201 -1.75 28.11 4.66
N LEU A 202 -2.87 27.59 4.16
CA LEU A 202 -3.48 26.36 4.64
C LEU A 202 -2.57 25.14 4.44
N PHE A 203 -1.92 25.00 3.26
CA PHE A 203 -0.93 23.96 3.04
C PHE A 203 0.17 23.96 4.11
N ARG A 204 0.71 25.12 4.41
CA ARG A 204 1.77 25.24 5.44
C ARG A 204 1.26 24.96 6.85
N GLN A 205 0.05 25.43 7.18
CA GLN A 205 -0.51 25.27 8.52
C GLN A 205 -0.98 23.87 8.83
N GLU A 206 -1.63 23.18 7.87
CA GLU A 206 -2.17 21.85 8.09
C GLU A 206 -1.22 20.73 7.72
N LEU A 207 -0.43 20.90 6.67
CA LEU A 207 0.39 19.83 6.10
C LEU A 207 1.90 20.07 6.26
N GLY A 208 2.32 21.25 6.71
CA GLY A 208 3.73 21.60 6.90
C GLY A 208 4.53 21.76 5.60
N VAL A 209 3.90 21.62 4.42
CA VAL A 209 4.56 21.64 3.11
C VAL A 209 3.95 22.70 2.19
N SER A 210 4.64 23.04 1.11
CA SER A 210 4.07 23.86 0.04
C SER A 210 3.18 23.03 -0.89
N PHE A 211 2.28 23.70 -1.64
CA PHE A 211 1.48 23.05 -2.69
C PHE A 211 2.35 22.27 -3.69
N SER A 212 3.45 22.86 -4.13
CA SER A 212 4.36 22.21 -5.09
C SER A 212 4.98 20.92 -4.53
N GLN A 213 5.41 20.93 -3.27
CA GLN A 213 5.94 19.73 -2.62
C GLN A 213 4.86 18.67 -2.44
N TRP A 214 3.67 19.07 -1.97
CA TRP A 214 2.56 18.15 -1.82
C TRP A 214 2.10 17.56 -3.17
N ARG A 215 1.96 18.39 -4.21
CA ARG A 215 1.61 17.94 -5.56
C ARG A 215 2.62 16.93 -6.11
N GLN A 216 3.90 17.14 -5.85
CA GLN A 216 4.93 16.18 -6.23
C GLN A 216 4.72 14.82 -5.57
N GLN A 217 4.36 14.78 -4.27
CA GLN A 217 4.04 13.52 -3.57
C GLN A 217 2.80 12.86 -4.17
N ALA A 218 1.75 13.62 -4.47
CA ALA A 218 0.55 13.12 -5.11
C ALA A 218 0.83 12.52 -6.51
N ILE A 219 1.66 13.18 -7.32
CA ILE A 219 2.11 12.68 -8.63
C ILE A 219 2.89 11.37 -8.47
N LEU A 220 3.81 11.30 -7.52
CA LEU A 220 4.59 10.09 -7.26
C LEU A 220 3.69 8.92 -6.82
N ALA A 221 2.72 9.18 -5.94
CA ALA A 221 1.75 8.18 -5.53
C ALA A 221 0.93 7.63 -6.71
N ARG A 222 0.54 8.49 -7.65
CA ARG A 222 -0.17 8.08 -8.87
C ARG A 222 0.75 7.38 -9.89
N ALA A 223 2.04 7.75 -9.94
CA ALA A 223 3.01 7.13 -10.84
C ALA A 223 3.22 5.64 -10.54
N ILE A 224 3.22 5.29 -9.26
CA ILE A 224 3.58 3.95 -8.79
C ILE A 224 2.72 2.84 -9.38
N PRO A 225 1.37 2.88 -9.34
CA PRO A 225 0.55 1.87 -9.98
C PRO A 225 0.79 1.77 -11.49
N LEU A 226 0.90 2.92 -12.18
CA LEU A 226 1.11 2.95 -13.62
C LEU A 226 2.45 2.30 -14.03
N LEU A 227 3.48 2.54 -13.22
CA LEU A 227 4.80 1.95 -13.42
C LEU A 227 4.80 0.46 -13.09
N SER A 228 4.11 0.03 -12.03
CA SER A 228 3.98 -1.38 -11.63
C SER A 228 3.24 -2.22 -12.68
N GLN A 229 2.31 -1.62 -13.41
CA GLN A 229 1.61 -2.23 -14.55
C GLN A 229 2.50 -2.38 -15.80
N GLY A 230 3.76 -1.96 -15.75
CA GLY A 230 4.68 -2.03 -16.87
C GLY A 230 4.39 -1.02 -17.99
N ARG A 231 3.62 0.05 -17.71
CA ARG A 231 3.32 1.08 -18.72
C ARG A 231 4.59 1.80 -19.17
N PRO A 232 4.73 2.11 -20.47
CA PRO A 232 5.88 2.83 -20.98
C PRO A 232 6.12 4.14 -20.24
N LEU A 233 7.36 4.38 -19.81
CA LEU A 233 7.71 5.54 -18.98
C LEU A 233 7.37 6.87 -19.64
N SER A 234 7.45 6.95 -20.97
CA SER A 234 7.03 8.13 -21.74
C SER A 234 5.53 8.41 -21.61
N HIS A 235 4.71 7.36 -21.62
CA HIS A 235 3.26 7.49 -21.44
C HIS A 235 2.92 7.89 -20.01
N VAL A 236 3.57 7.29 -19.02
CA VAL A 236 3.40 7.66 -17.61
C VAL A 236 3.76 9.12 -17.37
N ALA A 237 4.89 9.58 -17.92
CA ALA A 237 5.31 10.98 -17.81
C ALA A 237 4.26 11.93 -18.40
N LEU A 238 3.75 11.63 -19.59
CA LEU A 238 2.72 12.45 -20.26
C LEU A 238 1.40 12.46 -19.47
N GLU A 239 0.93 11.29 -19.02
CA GLU A 239 -0.29 11.15 -18.21
C GLU A 239 -0.21 11.91 -16.89
N LEU A 240 0.99 12.09 -16.35
CA LEU A 240 1.24 12.84 -15.11
C LEU A 240 1.55 14.33 -15.34
N GLY A 241 1.37 14.83 -16.57
CA GLY A 241 1.53 16.24 -16.92
C GLY A 241 2.98 16.69 -17.12
N TYR A 242 3.93 15.77 -17.34
CA TYR A 242 5.30 16.13 -17.66
C TYR A 242 5.51 16.30 -19.16
N GLN A 243 6.24 17.34 -19.54
CA GLN A 243 6.56 17.62 -20.95
C GLN A 243 7.54 16.58 -21.54
N SER A 244 8.27 15.86 -20.73
CA SER A 244 9.20 14.83 -21.17
C SER A 244 9.42 13.74 -20.12
N GLN A 245 9.74 12.55 -20.60
CA GLN A 245 10.20 11.43 -19.77
C GLN A 245 11.42 11.80 -18.91
N SER A 246 12.33 12.62 -19.45
CA SER A 246 13.54 13.03 -18.74
C SER A 246 13.22 13.92 -17.53
N ALA A 247 12.28 14.86 -17.67
CA ALA A 247 11.84 15.73 -16.59
C ALA A 247 11.18 14.92 -15.46
N PHE A 248 10.31 13.97 -15.82
CA PHE A 248 9.70 13.03 -14.86
C PHE A 248 10.76 12.17 -14.15
N SER A 249 11.68 11.57 -14.93
CA SER A 249 12.74 10.71 -14.36
C SER A 249 13.66 11.46 -13.41
N ALA A 250 13.97 12.73 -13.70
CA ALA A 250 14.78 13.58 -12.83
C ALA A 250 14.06 13.90 -11.52
N MET A 251 12.75 14.19 -11.58
CA MET A 251 11.92 14.40 -10.39
C MET A 251 11.84 13.13 -9.55
N PHE A 252 11.55 11.99 -10.18
CA PHE A 252 11.44 10.69 -9.52
C PHE A 252 12.74 10.30 -8.81
N ARG A 253 13.89 10.49 -9.49
CA ARG A 253 15.22 10.20 -8.90
C ARG A 253 15.53 11.08 -7.70
N ARG A 254 15.13 12.36 -7.72
CA ARG A 254 15.28 13.24 -6.54
C ARG A 254 14.47 12.78 -5.35
N ALA A 255 13.30 12.18 -5.58
CA ALA A 255 12.43 11.71 -4.51
C ALA A 255 12.86 10.36 -3.93
N PHE A 256 13.29 9.42 -4.76
CA PHE A 256 13.53 8.02 -4.37
C PHE A 256 15.00 7.59 -4.46
N GLY A 257 15.92 8.48 -4.84
CA GLY A 257 17.33 8.13 -5.02
C GLY A 257 17.62 7.21 -6.22
N ALA A 258 16.59 6.70 -6.90
CA ALA A 258 16.69 5.74 -8.00
C ALA A 258 15.87 6.20 -9.22
N SER A 259 16.23 5.74 -10.42
CA SER A 259 15.41 5.96 -11.61
C SER A 259 14.08 5.18 -11.52
N PRO A 260 13.01 5.61 -12.21
CA PRO A 260 11.76 4.86 -12.26
C PRO A 260 11.96 3.40 -12.66
N ARG A 261 12.83 3.14 -13.65
CA ARG A 261 13.15 1.80 -14.11
C ARG A 261 13.82 0.96 -13.01
N ALA A 262 14.88 1.48 -12.38
CA ALA A 262 15.57 0.77 -11.29
C ALA A 262 14.67 0.56 -10.05
N PHE A 263 13.73 1.47 -9.81
CA PHE A 263 12.75 1.34 -8.73
C PHE A 263 11.77 0.18 -8.97
N ILE A 264 11.35 -0.03 -10.23
CA ILE A 264 10.46 -1.12 -10.64
C ILE A 264 11.23 -2.44 -10.74
N GLU A 265 12.43 -2.43 -11.33
CA GLU A 265 13.25 -3.63 -11.49
C GLU A 265 13.57 -4.28 -10.15
N ARG A 266 13.84 -3.49 -9.11
CA ARG A 266 13.92 -4.00 -7.73
C ARG A 266 12.61 -4.68 -7.28
N GLY A 267 11.45 -4.24 -7.79
CA GLY A 267 10.16 -4.89 -7.58
C GLY A 267 9.90 -6.08 -8.51
N SER A 268 10.47 -6.10 -9.71
CA SER A 268 10.20 -7.09 -10.77
C SER A 268 11.13 -8.30 -10.74
N GLU A 269 12.38 -8.17 -10.31
CA GLU A 269 13.23 -9.32 -9.95
C GLU A 269 12.58 -10.17 -8.84
N HIS A 270 11.69 -9.53 -8.07
CA HIS A 270 10.82 -10.17 -7.11
C HIS A 270 9.63 -10.89 -7.75
N ARG A 271 9.11 -10.40 -8.87
CA ARG A 271 7.93 -10.97 -9.54
C ARG A 271 8.21 -12.37 -10.10
N LEU A 272 9.31 -12.54 -10.81
CA LEU A 272 9.66 -13.81 -11.50
C LEU A 272 9.96 -14.97 -10.53
N LYS A 273 10.43 -14.68 -9.30
CA LYS A 273 10.68 -15.70 -8.28
C LYS A 273 9.46 -16.04 -7.43
N ASN A 274 8.48 -15.14 -7.37
CA ASN A 274 7.26 -15.32 -6.58
C ASN A 274 6.14 -15.97 -7.39
N ASP A 275 6.08 -15.75 -8.71
CA ASP A 275 5.03 -16.34 -9.55
C ASP A 275 5.06 -17.89 -9.47
N GLU A 276 6.24 -18.52 -9.37
CA GLU A 276 6.38 -19.98 -9.16
C GLU A 276 5.95 -20.44 -7.75
N HIS A 277 6.01 -19.59 -6.75
CA HIS A 277 5.66 -19.94 -5.36
C HIS A 277 4.20 -19.57 -5.05
N ASP A 278 3.76 -18.42 -5.54
CA ASP A 278 2.40 -17.90 -5.37
C ASP A 278 1.38 -18.76 -6.17
N GLU A 279 1.74 -19.28 -7.37
CA GLU A 279 0.89 -20.23 -8.13
C GLU A 279 0.68 -21.55 -7.38
N ALA A 280 1.68 -22.04 -6.65
CA ALA A 280 1.54 -23.25 -5.84
C ALA A 280 0.65 -23.04 -4.60
N GLU A 281 0.68 -21.84 -4.01
CA GLU A 281 -0.18 -21.48 -2.87
C GLU A 281 -1.62 -21.16 -3.33
N GLU A 282 -1.83 -20.58 -4.52
CA GLU A 282 -3.14 -20.35 -5.13
C GLU A 282 -3.90 -21.68 -5.37
N ASP A 283 -3.19 -22.72 -5.82
CA ASP A 283 -3.78 -24.04 -6.03
C ASP A 283 -4.17 -24.73 -4.72
N ASP A 284 -3.42 -24.53 -3.65
CA ASP A 284 -3.69 -25.11 -2.33
C ASP A 284 -4.86 -24.39 -1.62
N GLU A 285 -4.95 -23.05 -1.68
CA GLU A 285 -6.05 -22.27 -1.13
C GLU A 285 -7.37 -22.54 -1.87
N ALA A 286 -7.32 -22.66 -3.20
CA ALA A 286 -8.47 -23.05 -4.00
C ALA A 286 -8.92 -24.50 -3.76
N ALA A 287 -8.01 -25.40 -3.38
CA ALA A 287 -8.31 -26.77 -2.98
C ALA A 287 -8.96 -26.82 -1.59
N GLN A 288 -8.47 -26.01 -0.64
CA GLN A 288 -9.00 -25.89 0.71
C GLN A 288 -10.43 -25.32 0.71
N ASP A 289 -10.67 -24.22 -0.03
CA ASP A 289 -12.00 -23.62 -0.17
C ASP A 289 -13.03 -24.59 -0.80
N ARG A 290 -12.60 -25.43 -1.74
CA ARG A 290 -13.45 -26.47 -2.32
C ARG A 290 -13.75 -27.62 -1.33
N ALA A 291 -12.79 -27.95 -0.47
CA ALA A 291 -12.98 -28.98 0.57
C ALA A 291 -13.94 -28.50 1.65
N ASP A 292 -13.85 -27.25 2.07
CA ASP A 292 -14.74 -26.64 3.06
C ASP A 292 -16.16 -26.44 2.54
N ALA A 293 -16.30 -26.06 1.26
CA ALA A 293 -17.61 -25.97 0.60
C ALA A 293 -18.30 -27.34 0.47
N SER A 294 -17.55 -28.44 0.30
CA SER A 294 -18.10 -29.78 0.19
C SER A 294 -18.52 -30.40 1.54
N ASN A 295 -17.91 -29.98 2.65
CA ASN A 295 -18.25 -30.44 4.00
C ASN A 295 -19.42 -29.68 4.64
N GLY A 296 -19.83 -28.52 4.09
CA GLY A 296 -20.95 -27.71 4.61
C GLY A 296 -22.36 -28.17 4.22
N PHE A 297 -22.52 -29.19 3.35
CA PHE A 297 -23.82 -29.68 2.86
C PHE A 297 -24.30 -31.00 3.47
N GLY A 298 -23.67 -31.45 4.56
CA GLY A 298 -23.99 -32.71 5.20
C GLY A 298 -24.34 -32.60 6.69
N ARG A 299 -25.38 -31.80 7.03
CA ARG A 299 -26.16 -31.99 8.30
C ARG A 299 -27.54 -31.39 8.17
#